data_9497e7245c9c3b3c00f7e4670e90788a
#
_entry.id   9497e7245c9c3b3c00f7e4670e90788a
#
_cell.length_a   1.000
_cell.length_b   1.000
_cell.length_c   1.000
_cell.angle_alpha   90.00
_cell.angle_beta   90.00
_cell.angle_gamma   90.00
#
_symmetry.space_group_name_H-M   'P 1'
#
loop_
_entity.id
_entity.type
_entity.pdbx_description
1 polymer ?
#
loop_
_entity_poly.entity_id
_entity_poly.type
_entity_poly.pdbx_seq_one_letter_code
_entity_poly.pdbx_strand_id
1 'polypeptide(L)' 'MKLKVIIHEAEEGGYWAEVPALPGCFSQGDTIDEIHANIREAIECHLDAPAPEILPQRALVEEVEI' A
#
# COMPACT_ATOMS: atom_id res chain seq x y z
N MET A 1 1.27 -3.16 15.24
CA MET A 1 0.08 -2.75 14.49
C MET A 1 0.12 -3.34 13.08
N LYS A 2 -0.98 -3.88 12.62
CA LYS A 2 -1.07 -4.48 11.31
C LYS A 2 -2.03 -3.69 10.44
N LEU A 3 -1.63 -3.46 9.21
CA LEU A 3 -2.45 -2.76 8.23
C LEU A 3 -2.54 -3.61 6.96
N LYS A 4 -3.70 -3.59 6.34
CA LYS A 4 -3.88 -4.28 5.07
C LYS A 4 -3.35 -3.42 3.95
N VAL A 5 -2.55 -4.02 3.08
CA VAL A 5 -1.97 -3.35 1.93
C VAL A 5 -2.46 -4.06 0.68
N ILE A 6 -2.90 -3.31 -0.29
CA ILE A 6 -3.41 -3.86 -1.54
C ILE A 6 -2.36 -3.59 -2.61
N ILE A 7 -1.83 -4.67 -3.18
CA ILE A 7 -0.77 -4.58 -4.17
C ILE A 7 -1.36 -4.84 -5.55
N HIS A 8 -1.12 -3.92 -6.46
CA HIS A 8 -1.58 -4.00 -7.84
C HIS A 8 -0.40 -4.16 -8.78
N GLU A 9 -0.61 -4.89 -9.86
CA GLU A 9 0.37 -4.95 -10.92
C GLU A 9 0.20 -3.73 -11.81
N ALA A 10 1.32 -3.07 -12.13
CA ALA A 10 1.29 -1.92 -13.01
C ALA A 10 1.36 -2.39 -14.46
N GLU A 11 0.64 -1.70 -15.35
CA GLU A 11 0.62 -2.08 -16.76
C GLU A 11 2.00 -1.99 -17.41
N GLU A 12 2.81 -1.08 -16.94
CA GLU A 12 4.14 -0.85 -17.51
C GLU A 12 5.21 -1.74 -16.88
N GLY A 13 4.80 -2.63 -16.01
CA GLY A 13 5.71 -3.46 -15.24
C GLY A 13 5.85 -2.94 -13.82
N GLY A 14 6.31 -3.81 -12.92
CA GLY A 14 6.41 -3.46 -11.53
C GLY A 14 5.07 -3.52 -10.83
N TYR A 15 5.01 -2.88 -9.66
CA TYR A 15 3.84 -2.93 -8.78
C TYR A 15 3.60 -1.58 -8.16
N TRP A 16 2.37 -1.36 -7.72
CA TRP A 16 2.07 -0.26 -6.82
C TRP A 16 1.14 -0.78 -5.74
N ALA A 17 1.16 -0.11 -4.61
CA ALA A 17 0.41 -0.58 -3.46
C ALA A 17 -0.29 0.58 -2.78
N GLU A 18 -1.40 0.27 -2.12
CA GLU A 18 -2.14 1.27 -1.36
C GLU A 18 -2.61 0.67 -0.05
N VAL A 19 -2.89 1.53 0.90
CA VAL A 19 -3.37 1.12 2.21
C VAL A 19 -4.78 1.67 2.38
N PRO A 20 -5.81 0.81 2.37
CA PRO A 20 -7.19 1.30 2.44
C PRO A 20 -7.49 2.13 3.69
N ALA A 21 -6.90 1.77 4.81
CA ALA A 21 -7.13 2.50 6.06
C ALA A 21 -6.50 3.89 6.04
N LEU A 22 -5.59 4.15 5.10
CA LEU A 22 -4.90 5.42 4.99
C LEU A 22 -5.00 5.91 3.54
N PRO A 23 -6.17 6.39 3.12
CA PRO A 23 -6.35 6.85 1.73
C PRO A 23 -5.35 7.93 1.37
N GLY A 24 -4.80 7.83 0.19
CA GLY A 24 -3.71 8.70 -0.23
C GLY A 24 -2.35 8.11 0.10
N CYS A 25 -2.31 7.01 0.86
CA CYS A 25 -1.05 6.36 1.18
C CYS A 25 -0.80 5.25 0.16
N PHE A 26 0.10 5.49 -0.76
CA PHE A 26 0.45 4.51 -1.76
C PHE A 26 1.92 4.67 -2.14
N SER A 27 2.45 3.63 -2.76
CA SER A 27 3.83 3.63 -3.16
C SER A 27 3.97 2.69 -4.36
N GLN A 28 5.16 2.63 -4.93
CA GLN A 28 5.43 1.77 -6.08
C GLN A 28 6.81 1.16 -5.97
N GLY A 29 7.04 0.10 -6.72
CA GLY A 29 8.33 -0.57 -6.74
C GLY A 29 8.35 -1.57 -7.87
N ASP A 30 9.54 -2.00 -8.26
CA ASP A 30 9.71 -2.95 -9.36
C ASP A 30 9.50 -4.39 -8.93
N THR A 31 9.64 -4.67 -7.65
CA THR A 31 9.49 -6.02 -7.11
C THR A 31 8.60 -5.98 -5.88
N ILE A 32 8.15 -7.16 -5.47
CA ILE A 32 7.35 -7.28 -4.25
C ILE A 32 8.13 -6.82 -3.03
N ASP A 33 9.41 -7.17 -2.96
CA ASP A 33 10.25 -6.74 -1.85
C ASP A 33 10.36 -5.22 -1.78
N GLU A 34 10.54 -4.59 -2.93
CA GLU A 34 10.60 -3.13 -2.98
C GLU A 34 9.30 -2.49 -2.55
N ILE A 35 8.19 -3.05 -3.01
CA ILE A 35 6.89 -2.52 -2.66
C ILE A 35 6.64 -2.61 -1.15
N HIS A 36 7.06 -3.70 -0.52
CA HIS A 36 6.93 -3.85 0.93
C HIS A 36 7.71 -2.78 1.68
N ALA A 37 8.95 -2.55 1.27
CA ALA A 37 9.78 -1.55 1.91
C ALA A 37 9.22 -0.14 1.70
N ASN A 38 8.82 0.15 0.47
CA ASN A 38 8.34 1.48 0.12
C ASN A 38 6.99 1.79 0.75
N ILE A 39 6.08 0.82 0.80
CA ILE A 39 4.77 1.06 1.38
C ILE A 39 4.86 1.20 2.90
N ARG A 40 5.80 0.49 3.53
CA ARG A 40 6.00 0.65 4.97
C ARG A 40 6.42 2.09 5.28
N GLU A 41 7.34 2.64 4.50
CA GLU A 41 7.77 4.01 4.67
C GLU A 41 6.62 4.98 4.45
N ALA A 42 5.81 4.72 3.43
CA ALA A 42 4.65 5.56 3.15
C ALA A 42 3.64 5.53 4.29
N ILE A 43 3.43 4.35 4.89
CA ILE A 43 2.53 4.21 6.02
C ILE A 43 3.01 5.04 7.20
N GLU A 44 4.29 4.98 7.49
CA GLU A 44 4.85 5.75 8.59
C GLU A 44 4.63 7.24 8.41
N CYS A 45 4.73 7.72 7.17
CA CYS A 45 4.47 9.13 6.88
C CYS A 45 3.00 9.50 7.02
N HIS A 46 2.10 8.55 6.83
CA HIS A 46 0.66 8.80 6.77
C HIS A 46 -0.06 8.59 8.09
N LEU A 47 0.60 8.04 9.11
CA LEU A 47 -0.07 7.70 10.35
C LEU A 47 -0.70 8.90 11.06
N ASP A 48 -0.29 10.10 10.75
CA ASP A 48 -0.83 11.30 11.38
C ASP A 48 -2.00 11.91 10.62
N ALA A 49 -2.38 11.33 9.50
CA ALA A 49 -3.38 11.95 8.62
C ALA A 49 -4.49 10.96 8.27
N PRO A 50 -5.44 10.69 9.17
CA PRO A 50 -6.53 9.78 8.87
C PRO A 50 -7.43 10.31 7.78
N ALA A 51 -8.00 9.39 7.01
CA ALA A 51 -8.87 9.73 5.91
C ALA A 51 -9.87 8.58 5.67
N PRO A 52 -10.96 8.81 4.92
CA PRO A 52 -11.95 7.76 4.68
C PRO A 52 -11.38 6.59 3.89
N GLU A 53 -11.91 5.42 4.16
CA GLU A 53 -11.48 4.20 3.47
C GLU A 53 -12.14 4.07 2.13
N ILE A 54 -11.36 3.63 1.15
CA ILE A 54 -11.86 3.22 -0.15
C ILE A 54 -11.20 1.91 -0.50
N LEU A 55 -12.00 0.85 -0.68
CA LEU A 55 -11.48 -0.47 -0.98
C LEU A 55 -11.64 -0.76 -2.47
N PRO A 56 -10.55 -0.78 -3.22
CA PRO A 56 -10.64 -1.17 -4.62
C PRO A 56 -10.95 -2.66 -4.74
N GLN A 57 -11.47 -3.06 -5.87
CA GLN A 57 -11.74 -4.45 -6.15
C GLN A 57 -10.62 -5.04 -6.98
N ARG A 58 -10.49 -6.35 -6.95
CA ARG A 58 -9.54 -7.10 -7.76
C ARG A 58 -8.11 -6.70 -7.49
N ALA A 59 -7.70 -6.85 -6.27
CA ALA A 59 -6.34 -6.53 -5.91
C ALA A 59 -5.83 -7.59 -4.94
N LEU A 60 -4.53 -7.74 -4.92
CA LEU A 60 -3.88 -8.60 -3.95
C LEU A 60 -3.88 -7.89 -2.61
N VAL A 61 -4.44 -8.53 -1.60
CA VAL A 61 -4.54 -7.94 -0.27
C VAL A 61 -3.52 -8.60 0.64
N GLU A 62 -2.67 -7.80 1.25
CA GLU A 62 -1.67 -8.27 2.20
C GLU A 62 -1.76 -7.48 3.48
N GLU A 63 -1.37 -8.11 4.59
CA GLU A 63 -1.23 -7.42 5.87
C GLU A 63 0.23 -7.09 6.09
N VAL A 64 0.50 -5.84 6.41
CA VAL A 64 1.85 -5.40 6.73
C VAL A 64 1.88 -5.02 8.19
N GLU A 65 2.82 -5.61 8.92
CA GLU A 65 2.99 -5.31 10.34
C GLU A 65 3.90 -4.09 10.50
N ILE A 66 3.43 -3.15 11.27
CA ILE A 66 4.14 -1.89 11.49
C ILE A 66 4.64 -1.83 12.95
#